data_445044b23a4e0e9511f80d3af2db68a4
#
_entry.id   445044b23a4e0e9511f80d3af2db68a4
#
_cell.length_a   1.000
_cell.length_b   1.000
_cell.length_c   1.000
_cell.angle_alpha   90.00
_cell.angle_beta   90.00
_cell.angle_gamma   90.00
#
_symmetry.space_group_name_H-M   'P 1'
#
loop_
_entity.id
_entity.type
_entity.pdbx_description
1 polymer ?
#
loop_
_entity_poly.entity_id
_entity_poly.type
_entity_poly.pdbx_seq_one_letter_code
_entity_poly.pdbx_strand_id
1 'polypeptide(L)'
;MKINSLILVILAVLLAACGNSQDEAAGKKEPVQEEEAQKEEQDSAEDEDSEKEAVETTVLKAREDAGDYDVKLEGEIHRKDQKITVTGTTNLLPGSKLFLYTDPLDGAIIGSAGTTLVEEDGSFTLEDSIPDGYKYPVIYTKIIFKPSASSDEVNEHYSVDGSKLEGAFVRLDEEGGEHQKQIVAVNEIDLSQPESTVMIEEPEWSKPDDYGAVQIRMETEVTEDEDFIYVNGKSNILEGASVTGGVSAEGYIITGFNDRADVMPDGSFRLVISNPMTEIKDLKSYQVKIMFDPTDGNGLSYIKETYGEKGEKLQGGLIKDENGTNMAVYSFKVGK
;
A
#
# COMPACT_ATOMS: atom_id res chain seq x y z
N MET A 1 25.07 -58.96 -0.50
CA MET A 1 25.75 -59.36 0.77
C MET A 1 25.65 -58.20 1.75
N LYS A 2 24.89 -58.42 2.83
CA LYS A 2 24.81 -57.65 4.11
C LYS A 2 24.43 -56.16 4.02
N ILE A 3 23.19 -55.66 4.30
CA ILE A 3 22.39 -55.62 5.56
C ILE A 3 23.16 -54.96 6.73
N ASN A 4 22.64 -53.78 7.14
CA ASN A 4 22.34 -53.39 8.52
C ASN A 4 21.95 -51.92 8.49
N SER A 5 20.77 -51.52 8.70
CA SER A 5 19.90 -51.53 9.91
C SER A 5 20.13 -50.33 10.83
N LEU A 6 19.11 -49.49 10.88
CA LEU A 6 18.37 -48.99 12.05
C LEU A 6 19.11 -48.06 13.03
N ILE A 7 18.59 -46.87 13.24
CA ILE A 7 18.11 -46.41 14.56
C ILE A 7 17.14 -45.20 14.37
N LEU A 8 15.93 -45.49 14.77
CA LEU A 8 14.81 -44.56 14.99
C LEU A 8 14.92 -44.05 16.44
N VAL A 9 14.90 -42.76 16.67
CA VAL A 9 14.68 -42.21 18.02
C VAL A 9 13.50 -41.22 17.95
N ILE A 10 12.38 -41.70 18.45
CA ILE A 10 11.18 -40.95 18.80
C ILE A 10 11.42 -40.38 20.20
N LEU A 11 11.25 -39.07 20.37
CA LEU A 11 11.09 -38.46 21.69
C LEU A 11 9.79 -37.69 21.74
N ALA A 12 8.78 -38.32 22.29
CA ALA A 12 7.54 -37.71 22.71
C ALA A 12 7.70 -37.12 24.11
N VAL A 13 7.39 -35.85 24.31
CA VAL A 13 7.24 -35.28 25.65
C VAL A 13 5.81 -34.78 25.79
N LEU A 14 5.10 -35.51 26.61
CA LEU A 14 3.78 -35.15 27.18
C LEU A 14 3.99 -34.13 28.30
N LEU A 15 3.25 -33.04 28.29
CA LEU A 15 3.06 -32.22 29.47
C LEU A 15 1.55 -32.09 29.73
N ALA A 16 1.10 -32.89 30.66
CA ALA A 16 -0.14 -32.68 31.41
C ALA A 16 0.22 -32.00 32.72
N ALA A 17 -0.48 -30.94 33.06
CA ALA A 17 -0.62 -30.50 34.46
C ALA A 17 -1.93 -29.75 34.63
N CYS A 18 -2.95 -30.47 35.08
CA CYS A 18 -4.07 -29.96 35.81
C CYS A 18 -3.62 -29.70 37.26
N GLY A 19 -4.06 -28.60 37.83
CA GLY A 19 -3.93 -28.31 39.25
C GLY A 19 -5.07 -27.41 39.71
N ASN A 20 -6.17 -28.03 40.13
CA ASN A 20 -7.29 -27.44 40.82
C ASN A 20 -7.03 -27.56 42.30
N SER A 21 -7.21 -26.50 43.10
CA SER A 21 -7.44 -26.59 44.53
C SER A 21 -8.32 -25.43 44.99
N GLN A 22 -9.54 -25.77 45.27
CA GLN A 22 -10.40 -25.06 46.24
C GLN A 22 -9.81 -25.24 47.63
N ASP A 23 -9.92 -24.21 48.44
CA ASP A 23 -10.44 -24.36 49.81
C ASP A 23 -10.93 -23.03 50.41
N GLU A 24 -12.05 -23.17 51.00
CA GLU A 24 -12.95 -22.36 51.79
C GLU A 24 -12.32 -21.69 53.01
N ALA A 25 -12.79 -20.54 53.44
CA ALA A 25 -13.58 -20.37 54.66
C ALA A 25 -13.83 -18.89 55.00
N ALA A 26 -15.07 -18.56 54.98
CA ALA A 26 -15.91 -18.02 56.05
C ALA A 26 -15.60 -16.64 56.69
N GLY A 27 -16.51 -15.71 56.47
CA GLY A 27 -17.32 -15.17 57.55
C GLY A 27 -17.17 -13.70 57.88
N LYS A 28 -18.08 -12.85 57.59
CA LYS A 28 -19.06 -12.22 58.45
C LYS A 28 -19.66 -10.96 57.84
N LYS A 29 -20.97 -10.94 58.03
CA LYS A 29 -21.93 -9.90 57.63
C LYS A 29 -21.89 -8.65 58.53
N GLU A 30 -22.28 -7.50 57.85
CA GLU A 30 -23.25 -6.46 58.26
C GLU A 30 -22.77 -5.33 59.19
N PRO A 31 -23.51 -4.17 59.22
CA PRO A 31 -24.54 -3.60 58.35
C PRO A 31 -24.39 -2.10 57.96
N VAL A 32 -25.26 -1.73 57.03
CA VAL A 32 -25.86 -0.44 56.64
C VAL A 32 -25.98 0.62 57.77
N GLN A 33 -25.70 1.89 57.41
CA GLN A 33 -26.48 3.04 57.89
C GLN A 33 -26.59 4.11 56.80
N GLU A 34 -27.85 4.35 56.40
CA GLU A 34 -28.35 5.57 55.82
C GLU A 34 -28.31 6.69 56.87
N GLU A 35 -27.97 7.91 56.40
CA GLU A 35 -28.49 9.12 57.08
C GLU A 35 -28.72 10.20 56.02
N GLU A 36 -29.97 10.64 56.01
CA GLU A 36 -30.53 11.73 55.22
C GLU A 36 -30.19 13.11 55.79
N ALA A 37 -30.22 14.06 54.82
CA ALA A 37 -30.73 15.44 54.92
C ALA A 37 -29.99 16.47 55.79
N GLN A 38 -29.64 17.57 55.19
CA GLN A 38 -30.34 18.83 55.34
C GLN A 38 -29.84 19.93 54.41
N LYS A 39 -30.83 20.62 53.91
CA LYS A 39 -30.89 21.81 53.09
C LYS A 39 -30.37 23.03 53.88
N GLU A 40 -29.57 23.88 53.28
CA GLU A 40 -29.61 25.34 53.54
C GLU A 40 -29.37 26.10 52.24
N GLU A 41 -30.39 26.89 51.91
CA GLU A 41 -30.35 27.97 50.94
C GLU A 41 -29.51 29.11 51.48
N GLN A 42 -28.61 29.66 50.63
CA GLN A 42 -28.32 31.10 50.69
C GLN A 42 -27.90 31.64 49.34
N ASP A 43 -28.72 32.54 48.92
CA ASP A 43 -28.75 33.48 47.83
C ASP A 43 -27.49 34.35 47.75
N SER A 44 -26.87 34.46 46.58
CA SER A 44 -26.26 35.72 46.13
C SER A 44 -26.06 35.67 44.59
N ALA A 45 -26.84 36.51 43.94
CA ALA A 45 -26.71 36.85 42.53
C ALA A 45 -25.37 37.54 42.28
N GLU A 46 -24.63 37.06 41.25
CA GLU A 46 -23.81 37.93 40.42
C GLU A 46 -23.94 37.44 38.97
N ASP A 47 -24.40 38.36 38.13
CA ASP A 47 -24.49 38.30 36.70
C ASP A 47 -23.09 38.08 36.12
N GLU A 48 -22.86 36.93 35.48
CA GLU A 48 -21.90 36.81 34.42
C GLU A 48 -22.62 36.34 33.15
N ASP A 49 -22.75 37.29 32.26
CA ASP A 49 -23.19 37.18 30.89
C ASP A 49 -22.18 36.30 30.14
N SER A 50 -22.35 35.00 30.19
CA SER A 50 -21.64 34.08 29.30
C SER A 50 -22.42 34.01 28.01
N GLU A 51 -21.97 34.77 27.01
CA GLU A 51 -22.29 34.56 25.64
C GLU A 51 -22.11 33.07 25.31
N LYS A 52 -23.24 32.37 25.22
CA LYS A 52 -23.28 31.07 24.55
C LYS A 52 -23.04 31.37 23.08
N GLU A 53 -21.81 31.25 22.63
CA GLU A 53 -21.55 31.01 21.22
C GLU A 53 -22.41 29.82 20.81
N ALA A 54 -23.44 30.13 20.04
CA ALA A 54 -24.20 29.12 19.33
C ALA A 54 -23.22 28.51 18.33
N VAL A 55 -22.72 27.31 18.65
CA VAL A 55 -22.07 26.48 17.64
C VAL A 55 -23.14 26.23 16.58
N GLU A 56 -23.09 27.02 15.49
CA GLU A 56 -23.83 26.70 14.29
C GLU A 56 -23.38 25.30 13.87
N THR A 57 -24.20 24.32 14.12
CA THR A 57 -24.05 23.00 13.53
C THR A 57 -24.29 23.19 12.05
N THR A 58 -23.22 23.42 11.30
CA THR A 58 -23.25 23.42 9.85
C THR A 58 -23.70 22.04 9.45
N VAL A 59 -24.96 21.89 9.03
CA VAL A 59 -25.44 20.63 8.45
C VAL A 59 -24.69 20.49 7.14
N LEU A 60 -23.72 19.58 7.11
CA LEU A 60 -22.98 19.23 5.90
C LEU A 60 -24.01 18.76 4.87
N LYS A 61 -24.04 19.43 3.72
CA LYS A 61 -24.97 19.06 2.66
C LYS A 61 -24.36 17.90 1.88
N ALA A 62 -25.08 16.78 1.80
CA ALA A 62 -24.68 15.66 0.98
C ALA A 62 -24.37 16.09 -0.47
N ARG A 63 -23.35 15.52 -1.07
CA ARG A 63 -22.99 15.75 -2.48
C ARG A 63 -24.11 15.21 -3.38
N GLU A 64 -24.35 15.93 -4.49
CA GLU A 64 -25.38 15.51 -5.48
C GLU A 64 -24.95 14.27 -6.27
N ASP A 65 -23.63 14.04 -6.40
CA ASP A 65 -23.00 12.91 -7.09
C ASP A 65 -22.55 11.77 -6.12
N ALA A 66 -22.97 11.82 -4.85
CA ALA A 66 -22.61 10.79 -3.88
C ALA A 66 -23.13 9.41 -4.32
N GLY A 67 -22.21 8.45 -4.40
CA GLY A 67 -22.50 7.08 -4.83
C GLY A 67 -22.40 6.86 -6.34
N ASP A 68 -22.00 7.81 -7.15
CA ASP A 68 -21.70 7.56 -8.57
C ASP A 68 -20.62 6.50 -8.71
N TYR A 69 -20.74 5.64 -9.71
CA TYR A 69 -19.76 4.56 -9.95
C TYR A 69 -18.47 5.07 -10.59
N ASP A 70 -18.51 6.19 -11.33
CA ASP A 70 -17.35 6.92 -11.82
C ASP A 70 -16.74 7.72 -10.66
N VAL A 71 -15.83 7.08 -9.93
CA VAL A 71 -15.30 7.60 -8.67
C VAL A 71 -14.35 8.76 -8.92
N LYS A 72 -14.62 9.87 -8.25
CA LYS A 72 -13.77 11.07 -8.20
C LYS A 72 -13.11 11.17 -6.83
N LEU A 73 -11.86 11.57 -6.83
CA LEU A 73 -11.07 11.78 -5.63
C LEU A 73 -10.18 12.99 -5.86
N GLU A 74 -10.38 14.03 -5.05
CA GLU A 74 -9.69 15.30 -5.13
C GLU A 74 -9.17 15.69 -3.75
N GLY A 75 -8.07 16.41 -3.67
CA GLY A 75 -7.55 16.87 -2.41
C GLY A 75 -6.07 17.16 -2.44
N GLU A 76 -5.48 17.29 -1.24
CA GLU A 76 -4.07 17.54 -1.08
C GLU A 76 -3.44 16.61 -0.03
N ILE A 77 -2.20 16.28 -0.27
CA ILE A 77 -1.34 15.53 0.64
C ILE A 77 -0.32 16.51 1.17
N HIS A 78 -0.41 16.84 2.43
CA HIS A 78 0.53 17.70 3.12
C HIS A 78 1.48 16.85 3.95
N ARG A 79 2.78 17.02 3.69
CA ARG A 79 3.84 16.38 4.47
C ARG A 79 4.61 17.44 5.24
N LYS A 80 4.77 17.20 6.53
CA LYS A 80 5.62 18.02 7.41
C LYS A 80 6.45 17.10 8.29
N ASP A 81 7.77 17.21 8.14
CA ASP A 81 8.72 16.29 8.77
C ASP A 81 8.39 14.82 8.39
N GLN A 82 8.05 13.99 9.36
CA GLN A 82 7.65 12.60 9.14
C GLN A 82 6.13 12.39 9.07
N LYS A 83 5.34 13.43 9.35
CA LYS A 83 3.88 13.32 9.32
C LYS A 83 3.35 13.59 7.92
N ILE A 84 2.42 12.73 7.49
CA ILE A 84 1.64 12.86 6.26
C ILE A 84 0.18 13.07 6.67
N THR A 85 -0.45 14.10 6.13
CA THR A 85 -1.87 14.38 6.31
C THR A 85 -2.50 14.55 4.93
N VAL A 86 -3.56 13.81 4.66
CA VAL A 86 -4.35 13.92 3.43
C VAL A 86 -5.69 14.51 3.77
N THR A 87 -6.07 15.56 3.07
CA THR A 87 -7.41 16.16 3.15
C THR A 87 -8.02 16.21 1.76
N GLY A 88 -9.25 15.79 1.62
CA GLY A 88 -9.87 15.74 0.32
C GLY A 88 -11.37 15.52 0.34
N THR A 89 -11.91 15.39 -0.86
CA THR A 89 -13.32 15.06 -1.11
C THR A 89 -13.41 13.94 -2.14
N THR A 90 -14.47 13.15 -2.04
CA THR A 90 -14.80 12.08 -2.98
C THR A 90 -16.31 12.01 -3.17
N ASN A 91 -16.77 11.45 -4.28
CA ASN A 91 -18.17 11.12 -4.52
C ASN A 91 -18.53 9.69 -4.09
N LEU A 92 -17.64 8.99 -3.37
CA LEU A 92 -18.01 7.73 -2.74
C LEU A 92 -19.18 7.94 -1.76
N LEU A 93 -19.97 6.90 -1.55
CA LEU A 93 -21.04 6.94 -0.54
C LEU A 93 -20.47 7.32 0.83
N PRO A 94 -21.17 8.16 1.61
CA PRO A 94 -20.86 8.38 3.01
C PRO A 94 -20.71 7.05 3.78
N GLY A 95 -19.73 6.97 4.67
CA GLY A 95 -19.40 5.73 5.37
C GLY A 95 -18.50 4.76 4.59
N SER A 96 -18.13 5.08 3.34
CA SER A 96 -17.07 4.35 2.62
C SER A 96 -15.75 4.45 3.37
N LYS A 97 -15.08 3.31 3.60
CA LYS A 97 -13.83 3.27 4.35
C LYS A 97 -12.63 3.47 3.44
N LEU A 98 -11.87 4.52 3.70
CA LEU A 98 -10.61 4.82 3.03
C LEU A 98 -9.42 4.38 3.87
N PHE A 99 -8.37 3.95 3.19
CA PHE A 99 -7.08 3.59 3.77
C PHE A 99 -5.99 4.47 3.18
N LEU A 100 -5.04 4.89 4.00
CA LEU A 100 -3.80 5.52 3.56
C LEU A 100 -2.64 4.60 3.89
N TYR A 101 -1.91 4.19 2.87
CA TYR A 101 -0.65 3.47 3.04
C TYR A 101 0.49 4.38 2.61
N THR A 102 1.51 4.43 3.44
CA THR A 102 2.81 5.00 3.08
C THR A 102 3.69 3.83 2.65
N ASP A 103 4.08 3.83 1.38
CA ASP A 103 4.79 2.72 0.73
C ASP A 103 6.25 3.12 0.49
N PRO A 104 7.19 2.70 1.35
CA PRO A 104 8.60 2.97 1.17
C PRO A 104 9.19 2.07 0.08
N LEU A 105 10.19 2.59 -0.63
CA LEU A 105 10.87 1.88 -1.71
C LEU A 105 11.72 0.69 -1.23
N ASP A 106 12.08 0.64 0.04
CA ASP A 106 13.01 -0.34 0.60
C ASP A 106 12.36 -1.53 1.33
N GLY A 107 11.06 -1.64 1.26
CA GLY A 107 10.38 -2.80 1.83
C GLY A 107 8.95 -2.57 2.28
N ALA A 108 8.31 -3.64 2.73
CA ALA A 108 6.96 -3.59 3.23
C ALA A 108 6.89 -2.84 4.58
N ILE A 109 6.01 -1.88 4.69
CA ILE A 109 5.66 -1.29 5.98
C ILE A 109 4.92 -2.36 6.79
N ILE A 110 5.48 -2.68 7.94
CA ILE A 110 4.77 -3.42 8.98
C ILE A 110 4.17 -2.36 9.92
N GLY A 111 3.00 -1.84 9.56
CA GLY A 111 2.30 -0.84 10.34
C GLY A 111 0.80 -0.82 10.05
N SER A 112 0.05 -0.10 10.86
CA SER A 112 -1.37 0.16 10.60
C SER A 112 -1.49 1.27 9.57
N ALA A 113 -2.21 1.02 8.48
CA ALA A 113 -2.62 2.09 7.57
C ALA A 113 -3.47 3.13 8.32
N GLY A 114 -3.31 4.40 7.96
CA GLY A 114 -4.27 5.43 8.33
C GLY A 114 -5.65 5.05 7.76
N THR A 115 -6.71 5.21 8.55
CA THR A 115 -8.07 4.91 8.06
C THR A 115 -9.05 5.99 8.46
N THR A 116 -10.03 6.23 7.59
CA THR A 116 -11.16 7.14 7.88
C THR A 116 -12.42 6.66 7.16
N LEU A 117 -13.54 7.24 7.52
CA LEU A 117 -14.79 7.11 6.76
C LEU A 117 -15.05 8.41 5.99
N VAL A 118 -15.66 8.27 4.82
CA VAL A 118 -16.15 9.40 4.04
C VAL A 118 -17.34 10.03 4.78
N GLU A 119 -17.28 11.35 4.97
CA GLU A 119 -18.32 12.13 5.63
C GLU A 119 -19.55 12.35 4.72
N GLU A 120 -20.65 12.87 5.26
CA GLU A 120 -21.89 13.13 4.53
C GLU A 120 -21.71 14.08 3.32
N ASP A 121 -20.79 15.02 3.40
CA ASP A 121 -20.46 15.96 2.32
C ASP A 121 -19.39 15.45 1.36
N GLY A 122 -18.96 14.20 1.53
CA GLY A 122 -17.90 13.56 0.76
C GLY A 122 -16.49 13.91 1.22
N SER A 123 -16.31 14.70 2.26
CA SER A 123 -15.00 15.05 2.79
C SER A 123 -14.35 13.87 3.54
N PHE A 124 -13.02 13.88 3.60
CA PHE A 124 -12.24 12.92 4.40
C PHE A 124 -10.90 13.51 4.85
N THR A 125 -10.37 12.97 5.94
CA THR A 125 -9.02 13.25 6.41
C THR A 125 -8.35 11.95 6.81
N LEU A 126 -7.10 11.75 6.33
CA LEU A 126 -6.27 10.59 6.63
C LEU A 126 -4.91 11.06 7.16
N GLU A 127 -4.32 10.30 8.07
CA GLU A 127 -3.00 10.58 8.61
C GLU A 127 -2.15 9.32 8.62
N ASP A 128 -0.87 9.48 8.30
CA ASP A 128 0.14 8.44 8.38
C ASP A 128 1.51 9.06 8.67
N SER A 129 2.56 8.27 8.76
CA SER A 129 3.90 8.74 9.04
C SER A 129 4.96 7.99 8.22
N ILE A 130 6.01 8.71 7.87
CA ILE A 130 7.20 8.14 7.23
C ILE A 130 7.99 7.36 8.29
N PRO A 131 8.48 6.15 8.00
CA PRO A 131 9.27 5.36 8.93
C PRO A 131 10.54 6.07 9.38
N ASP A 132 10.92 5.90 10.63
CA ASP A 132 12.18 6.41 11.17
C ASP A 132 13.38 5.87 10.40
N GLY A 133 14.29 6.78 10.03
CA GLY A 133 15.52 6.40 9.33
C GLY A 133 15.35 6.09 7.84
N TYR A 134 14.20 6.37 7.27
CA TYR A 134 13.99 6.30 5.83
C TYR A 134 14.95 7.23 5.07
N LYS A 135 15.63 6.73 4.04
CA LYS A 135 16.74 7.43 3.38
C LYS A 135 16.51 7.75 1.91
N TYR A 136 15.45 7.20 1.31
CA TYR A 136 15.16 7.48 -0.09
C TYR A 136 14.64 8.90 -0.29
N PRO A 137 14.88 9.49 -1.47
CA PRO A 137 14.50 10.88 -1.75
C PRO A 137 13.00 11.07 -1.97
N VAL A 138 12.27 9.98 -2.20
CA VAL A 138 10.82 9.96 -2.42
C VAL A 138 10.18 8.85 -1.63
N ILE A 139 8.89 9.01 -1.34
CA ILE A 139 8.02 7.97 -0.77
C ILE A 139 6.68 8.01 -1.49
N TYR A 140 6.05 6.85 -1.65
CA TYR A 140 4.72 6.78 -2.24
C TYR A 140 3.65 6.73 -1.17
N THR A 141 2.53 7.39 -1.44
CA THR A 141 1.28 7.21 -0.69
C THR A 141 0.24 6.58 -1.60
N LYS A 142 -0.52 5.65 -1.04
CA LYS A 142 -1.65 4.99 -1.71
C LYS A 142 -2.91 5.23 -0.90
N ILE A 143 -3.86 5.98 -1.46
CA ILE A 143 -5.21 6.11 -0.91
C ILE A 143 -6.05 5.02 -1.55
N ILE A 144 -6.60 4.14 -0.74
CA ILE A 144 -7.30 2.94 -1.24
C ILE A 144 -8.72 2.89 -0.70
N PHE A 145 -9.67 2.58 -1.60
CA PHE A 145 -11.02 2.17 -1.24
C PHE A 145 -11.28 0.77 -1.79
N LYS A 146 -11.69 -0.14 -0.90
CA LYS A 146 -12.18 -1.48 -1.22
C LYS A 146 -13.60 -1.62 -0.69
N PRO A 147 -14.60 -1.89 -1.53
CA PRO A 147 -15.97 -2.10 -1.03
C PRO A 147 -16.03 -3.14 0.07
N SER A 148 -15.36 -4.29 -0.11
CA SER A 148 -15.30 -5.40 0.86
C SER A 148 -14.86 -5.02 2.27
N ALA A 149 -14.16 -3.89 2.43
CA ALA A 149 -13.67 -3.39 3.71
C ALA A 149 -14.62 -2.37 4.37
N SER A 150 -15.76 -2.06 3.74
CA SER A 150 -16.74 -1.07 4.19
C SER A 150 -17.99 -1.72 4.78
N SER A 151 -19.05 -0.93 5.01
CA SER A 151 -20.34 -1.42 5.50
C SER A 151 -21.09 -2.27 4.47
N ASP A 152 -22.08 -3.04 4.91
CA ASP A 152 -22.94 -3.84 4.02
C ASP A 152 -23.66 -2.98 2.96
N GLU A 153 -24.06 -1.75 3.31
CA GLU A 153 -24.70 -0.80 2.38
C GLU A 153 -23.76 -0.39 1.25
N VAL A 154 -22.52 -0.06 1.58
CA VAL A 154 -21.46 0.30 0.60
C VAL A 154 -21.10 -0.91 -0.26
N ASN A 155 -21.04 -2.12 0.34
CA ASN A 155 -20.78 -3.37 -0.36
C ASN A 155 -21.90 -3.71 -1.37
N GLU A 156 -23.15 -3.54 -1.00
CA GLU A 156 -24.29 -3.79 -1.91
C GLU A 156 -24.28 -2.77 -3.08
N HIS A 157 -23.94 -1.53 -2.77
CA HIS A 157 -23.92 -0.46 -3.76
C HIS A 157 -22.85 -0.68 -4.84
N TYR A 158 -21.57 -0.86 -4.45
CA TYR A 158 -20.45 -0.98 -5.38
C TYR A 158 -20.18 -2.43 -5.82
N SER A 159 -20.86 -3.43 -5.28
CA SER A 159 -20.52 -4.85 -5.24
C SER A 159 -19.30 -5.12 -4.36
N VAL A 160 -19.33 -6.22 -3.61
CA VAL A 160 -18.24 -6.60 -2.68
C VAL A 160 -16.89 -6.75 -3.39
N ASP A 161 -16.90 -7.18 -4.65
CA ASP A 161 -15.76 -7.32 -5.55
C ASP A 161 -15.40 -6.02 -6.29
N GLY A 162 -16.11 -4.92 -6.03
CA GLY A 162 -15.89 -3.64 -6.69
C GLY A 162 -16.25 -3.64 -8.18
N SER A 163 -16.97 -4.62 -8.71
CA SER A 163 -17.23 -4.79 -10.15
C SER A 163 -17.94 -3.59 -10.78
N LYS A 164 -18.71 -2.83 -9.99
CA LYS A 164 -19.41 -1.62 -10.45
C LYS A 164 -18.56 -0.35 -10.43
N LEU A 165 -17.36 -0.40 -9.84
CA LEU A 165 -16.47 0.77 -9.81
C LEU A 165 -15.98 1.11 -11.21
N GLU A 166 -16.00 2.40 -11.53
CA GLU A 166 -15.59 3.02 -12.79
C GLU A 166 -14.68 4.22 -12.52
N GLY A 167 -14.04 4.74 -13.56
CA GLY A 167 -13.20 5.94 -13.49
C GLY A 167 -11.70 5.65 -13.50
N ALA A 168 -10.93 6.73 -13.50
CA ALA A 168 -9.48 6.68 -13.71
C ALA A 168 -8.70 6.10 -12.52
N PHE A 169 -9.28 6.13 -11.31
CA PHE A 169 -8.67 5.56 -10.11
C PHE A 169 -8.88 4.05 -9.94
N VAL A 170 -9.70 3.42 -10.79
CA VAL A 170 -9.95 1.98 -10.70
C VAL A 170 -8.67 1.20 -11.01
N ARG A 171 -8.36 0.22 -10.15
CA ARG A 171 -7.27 -0.74 -10.30
C ARG A 171 -7.80 -2.15 -10.16
N LEU A 172 -7.18 -3.06 -10.90
CA LEU A 172 -7.38 -4.48 -10.70
C LEU A 172 -6.64 -4.95 -9.45
N ASP A 173 -7.28 -5.83 -8.70
CA ASP A 173 -6.74 -6.49 -7.53
C ASP A 173 -7.21 -7.96 -7.54
N GLU A 174 -6.66 -8.75 -6.65
CA GLU A 174 -7.06 -10.15 -6.48
C GLU A 174 -7.02 -10.52 -5.00
N GLU A 175 -8.11 -11.05 -4.49
CA GLU A 175 -8.21 -11.52 -3.12
C GLU A 175 -8.76 -12.96 -3.12
N GLY A 176 -8.02 -13.87 -2.48
CA GLY A 176 -8.43 -15.28 -2.43
C GLY A 176 -8.47 -15.99 -3.80
N GLY A 177 -7.82 -15.46 -4.84
CA GLY A 177 -7.85 -15.99 -6.20
C GLY A 177 -9.03 -15.48 -7.03
N GLU A 178 -9.79 -14.50 -6.53
CA GLU A 178 -10.89 -13.86 -7.25
C GLU A 178 -10.51 -12.44 -7.65
N HIS A 179 -10.83 -12.09 -8.90
CA HIS A 179 -10.58 -10.77 -9.45
C HIS A 179 -11.48 -9.74 -8.77
N GLN A 180 -10.87 -8.65 -8.36
CA GLN A 180 -11.57 -7.53 -7.72
C GLN A 180 -11.16 -6.20 -8.36
N LYS A 181 -11.97 -5.18 -8.14
CA LYS A 181 -11.62 -3.81 -8.43
C LYS A 181 -11.58 -3.00 -7.13
N GLN A 182 -10.65 -2.09 -7.08
CA GLN A 182 -10.50 -1.12 -6.00
C GLN A 182 -10.21 0.26 -6.58
N ILE A 183 -10.44 1.30 -5.79
CA ILE A 183 -9.97 2.65 -6.11
C ILE A 183 -8.58 2.81 -5.49
N VAL A 184 -7.63 3.29 -6.28
CA VAL A 184 -6.27 3.57 -5.80
C VAL A 184 -5.76 4.87 -6.39
N ALA A 185 -5.50 5.85 -5.54
CA ALA A 185 -4.73 7.04 -5.90
C ALA A 185 -3.30 6.88 -5.38
N VAL A 186 -2.34 6.85 -6.29
CA VAL A 186 -0.90 6.78 -5.97
C VAL A 186 -0.30 8.15 -6.15
N ASN A 187 0.43 8.63 -5.13
CA ASN A 187 1.09 9.92 -5.18
C ASN A 187 2.54 9.76 -4.70
N GLU A 188 3.45 10.40 -5.42
CA GLU A 188 4.86 10.49 -5.03
C GLU A 188 5.08 11.76 -4.20
N ILE A 189 5.74 11.61 -3.07
CA ILE A 189 6.11 12.71 -2.19
C ILE A 189 7.63 12.87 -2.22
N ASP A 190 8.08 14.05 -2.65
CA ASP A 190 9.49 14.44 -2.58
C ASP A 190 9.88 14.73 -1.12
N LEU A 191 10.94 14.08 -0.65
CA LEU A 191 11.48 14.20 0.69
C LEU A 191 12.69 15.14 0.79
N SER A 192 13.10 15.76 -0.31
CA SER A 192 14.25 16.68 -0.35
C SER A 192 14.06 17.95 0.50
N GLN A 193 12.79 18.32 0.75
CA GLN A 193 12.42 19.46 1.59
C GLN A 193 11.74 18.98 2.88
N PRO A 194 11.80 19.68 4.00
CA PRO A 194 11.14 19.28 5.26
C PRO A 194 9.61 19.35 5.20
N GLU A 195 9.05 20.08 4.26
CA GLU A 195 7.61 20.28 4.07
C GLU A 195 7.30 20.32 2.57
N SER A 196 6.22 19.64 2.18
CA SER A 196 5.75 19.60 0.80
C SER A 196 4.25 19.40 0.75
N THR A 197 3.63 19.86 -0.34
CA THR A 197 2.22 19.62 -0.65
C THR A 197 2.11 19.08 -2.05
N VAL A 198 1.35 17.97 -2.20
CA VAL A 198 1.08 17.31 -3.47
C VAL A 198 -0.44 17.27 -3.67
N MET A 199 -0.90 17.67 -4.84
CA MET A 199 -2.32 17.57 -5.19
C MET A 199 -2.66 16.16 -5.66
N ILE A 200 -3.82 15.67 -5.26
CA ILE A 200 -4.38 14.43 -5.79
C ILE A 200 -5.03 14.78 -7.13
N GLU A 201 -4.41 14.33 -8.21
CA GLU A 201 -4.87 14.58 -9.57
C GLU A 201 -5.52 13.32 -10.15
N GLU A 202 -6.58 13.49 -10.94
CA GLU A 202 -7.16 12.40 -11.70
C GLU A 202 -6.17 11.93 -12.77
N PRO A 203 -5.74 10.65 -12.76
CA PRO A 203 -4.74 10.20 -13.70
C PRO A 203 -5.30 10.00 -15.11
N GLU A 204 -4.51 10.34 -16.12
CA GLU A 204 -4.82 10.07 -17.52
C GLU A 204 -4.03 8.84 -17.99
N TRP A 205 -4.74 7.72 -18.26
CA TRP A 205 -4.13 6.48 -18.70
C TRP A 205 -4.17 6.32 -20.21
N SER A 206 -3.01 6.47 -20.86
CA SER A 206 -2.86 6.23 -22.30
C SER A 206 -2.28 4.84 -22.52
N LYS A 207 -3.15 3.83 -22.60
CA LYS A 207 -2.74 2.44 -22.85
C LYS A 207 -2.12 2.33 -24.24
N PRO A 208 -0.97 1.63 -24.39
CA PRO A 208 -0.40 1.37 -25.71
C PRO A 208 -1.28 0.39 -26.50
N ASP A 209 -1.22 0.47 -27.84
CA ASP A 209 -2.01 -0.39 -28.74
C ASP A 209 -1.76 -1.89 -28.51
N ASP A 210 -0.56 -2.25 -28.08
CA ASP A 210 -0.11 -3.61 -27.80
C ASP A 210 -0.21 -3.99 -26.31
N TYR A 211 -1.04 -3.27 -25.53
CA TYR A 211 -1.20 -3.52 -24.08
C TYR A 211 -1.62 -4.97 -23.79
N GLY A 212 -0.89 -5.63 -22.90
CA GLY A 212 -1.13 -7.03 -22.53
C GLY A 212 -0.66 -8.06 -23.57
N ALA A 213 -0.02 -7.65 -24.67
CA ALA A 213 0.52 -8.61 -25.63
C ALA A 213 1.68 -9.43 -25.05
N VAL A 214 1.78 -10.69 -25.48
CA VAL A 214 2.85 -11.60 -25.03
C VAL A 214 4.23 -11.25 -25.60
N GLN A 215 4.28 -10.47 -26.68
CA GLN A 215 5.53 -9.90 -27.20
C GLN A 215 5.89 -8.67 -26.37
N ILE A 216 6.79 -8.85 -25.42
CA ILE A 216 7.13 -7.79 -24.46
C ILE A 216 8.01 -6.72 -25.10
N ARG A 217 7.60 -5.48 -24.84
CA ARG A 217 8.34 -4.25 -25.15
C ARG A 217 8.55 -3.47 -23.85
N MET A 218 9.77 -3.00 -23.65
CA MET A 218 10.14 -2.07 -22.58
C MET A 218 11.00 -0.96 -23.14
N GLU A 219 10.73 0.25 -22.75
CA GLU A 219 11.52 1.46 -23.02
C GLU A 219 11.78 2.15 -21.68
N THR A 220 12.97 2.71 -21.51
CA THR A 220 13.35 3.34 -20.26
C THR A 220 14.08 4.65 -20.49
N GLU A 221 13.75 5.65 -19.70
CA GLU A 221 14.53 6.85 -19.48
C GLU A 221 15.25 6.72 -18.14
N VAL A 222 16.57 6.92 -18.16
CA VAL A 222 17.40 6.73 -16.97
C VAL A 222 18.13 8.02 -16.63
N THR A 223 17.98 8.44 -15.41
CA THR A 223 18.76 9.54 -14.81
C THR A 223 19.44 9.05 -13.53
N GLU A 224 20.53 9.69 -13.15
CA GLU A 224 21.25 9.34 -11.93
C GLU A 224 21.75 10.59 -11.20
N ASP A 225 21.85 10.49 -9.90
CA ASP A 225 22.58 11.40 -9.06
C ASP A 225 23.68 10.65 -8.26
N GLU A 226 24.22 11.27 -7.22
CA GLU A 226 25.27 10.65 -6.41
C GLU A 226 24.74 9.40 -5.67
N ASP A 227 23.51 9.42 -5.20
CA ASP A 227 22.95 8.41 -4.31
C ASP A 227 22.02 7.42 -5.01
N PHE A 228 21.35 7.82 -6.12
CA PHE A 228 20.29 7.00 -6.74
C PHE A 228 20.35 6.99 -8.26
N ILE A 229 19.77 5.92 -8.80
CA ILE A 229 19.46 5.71 -10.22
C ILE A 229 17.94 5.71 -10.34
N TYR A 230 17.41 6.60 -11.16
CA TYR A 230 15.99 6.73 -11.44
C TYR A 230 15.68 6.13 -12.81
N VAL A 231 14.77 5.17 -12.84
CA VAL A 231 14.34 4.52 -14.08
C VAL A 231 12.87 4.78 -14.29
N ASN A 232 12.53 5.61 -15.29
CA ASN A 232 11.16 5.78 -15.76
C ASN A 232 10.94 4.86 -16.94
N GLY A 233 10.13 3.84 -16.77
CA GLY A 233 9.86 2.83 -17.78
C GLY A 233 8.47 2.96 -18.39
N LYS A 234 8.37 2.52 -19.65
CA LYS A 234 7.11 2.27 -20.34
C LYS A 234 7.14 0.87 -20.95
N SER A 235 6.05 0.16 -20.81
CA SER A 235 5.93 -1.20 -21.31
C SER A 235 4.54 -1.45 -21.89
N ASN A 236 4.33 -2.62 -22.47
CA ASN A 236 3.01 -3.13 -22.81
C ASN A 236 2.52 -4.21 -21.83
N ILE A 237 3.15 -4.31 -20.66
CA ILE A 237 2.81 -5.28 -19.64
C ILE A 237 1.51 -4.84 -18.95
N LEU A 238 0.71 -5.81 -18.51
CA LEU A 238 -0.53 -5.56 -17.80
C LEU A 238 -0.28 -4.87 -16.45
N GLU A 239 -1.22 -4.01 -16.06
CA GLU A 239 -1.21 -3.36 -14.73
C GLU A 239 -1.13 -4.37 -13.58
N GLY A 240 -0.52 -3.98 -12.49
CA GLY A 240 -0.33 -4.84 -11.32
C GLY A 240 0.75 -5.91 -11.48
N ALA A 241 1.29 -6.09 -12.68
CA ALA A 241 2.50 -6.89 -12.85
C ALA A 241 3.68 -6.23 -12.15
N SER A 242 4.55 -7.01 -11.55
CA SER A 242 5.73 -6.50 -10.88
C SER A 242 6.92 -6.42 -11.80
N VAL A 243 7.62 -5.29 -11.78
CA VAL A 243 8.91 -5.09 -12.46
C VAL A 243 9.98 -4.83 -11.41
N THR A 244 11.07 -5.58 -11.49
CA THR A 244 12.21 -5.46 -10.58
C THR A 244 13.40 -4.84 -11.31
N GLY A 245 14.02 -3.83 -10.72
CA GLY A 245 15.29 -3.28 -11.15
C GLY A 245 16.41 -3.72 -10.23
N GLY A 246 17.59 -4.03 -10.76
CA GLY A 246 18.72 -4.41 -9.95
C GLY A 246 20.06 -4.12 -10.60
N VAL A 247 21.11 -4.02 -9.79
CA VAL A 247 22.47 -3.74 -10.24
C VAL A 247 23.31 -5.00 -10.25
N SER A 248 24.15 -5.15 -11.29
CA SER A 248 25.17 -6.18 -11.36
C SER A 248 26.47 -5.62 -11.93
N ALA A 249 27.63 -6.13 -11.49
CA ALA A 249 28.93 -5.77 -12.05
C ALA A 249 29.84 -6.98 -12.12
N GLU A 250 30.66 -7.04 -13.19
CA GLU A 250 31.59 -8.14 -13.37
C GLU A 250 32.66 -8.16 -12.26
N GLY A 251 32.84 -9.33 -11.66
CA GLY A 251 33.81 -9.54 -10.58
C GLY A 251 33.32 -9.11 -9.18
N TYR A 252 32.07 -8.66 -9.04
CA TYR A 252 31.47 -8.27 -7.77
C TYR A 252 30.23 -9.13 -7.46
N ILE A 253 30.00 -9.40 -6.19
CA ILE A 253 28.72 -9.88 -5.67
C ILE A 253 28.02 -8.63 -5.11
N ILE A 254 26.96 -8.21 -5.78
CA ILE A 254 26.21 -7.00 -5.41
C ILE A 254 24.85 -7.43 -4.87
N THR A 255 24.49 -6.94 -3.68
CA THR A 255 23.20 -7.16 -3.03
C THR A 255 22.69 -5.88 -2.41
N GLY A 256 21.36 -5.67 -2.37
CA GLY A 256 20.73 -4.51 -1.75
C GLY A 256 20.56 -3.30 -2.69
N PHE A 257 21.09 -3.38 -3.93
CA PHE A 257 20.93 -2.33 -4.94
C PHE A 257 19.84 -2.76 -5.92
N ASN A 258 18.63 -2.80 -5.43
CA ASN A 258 17.45 -3.19 -6.21
C ASN A 258 16.23 -2.41 -5.74
N ASP A 259 15.25 -2.32 -6.62
CA ASP A 259 13.93 -1.78 -6.34
C ASP A 259 12.87 -2.56 -7.14
N ARG A 260 11.62 -2.40 -6.76
CA ARG A 260 10.48 -3.06 -7.33
C ARG A 260 9.31 -2.09 -7.47
N ALA A 261 8.64 -2.14 -8.59
CA ALA A 261 7.45 -1.33 -8.85
C ALA A 261 6.35 -2.16 -9.52
N ASP A 262 5.11 -1.80 -9.25
CA ASP A 262 3.97 -2.31 -9.99
C ASP A 262 3.81 -1.52 -11.30
N VAL A 263 3.44 -2.23 -12.37
CA VAL A 263 3.10 -1.62 -13.66
C VAL A 263 1.74 -0.91 -13.53
N MET A 264 1.71 0.34 -13.96
CA MET A 264 0.51 1.18 -13.98
C MET A 264 -0.41 0.84 -15.16
N PRO A 265 -1.69 1.29 -15.18
CA PRO A 265 -2.64 0.97 -16.25
C PRO A 265 -2.20 1.34 -17.67
N ASP A 266 -1.30 2.31 -17.83
CA ASP A 266 -0.73 2.71 -19.13
C ASP A 266 0.58 1.98 -19.47
N GLY A 267 0.96 0.96 -18.69
CA GLY A 267 2.20 0.21 -18.85
C GLY A 267 3.44 0.92 -18.31
N SER A 268 3.29 2.08 -17.65
CA SER A 268 4.40 2.79 -17.03
C SER A 268 4.81 2.16 -15.69
N PHE A 269 6.08 2.35 -15.31
CA PHE A 269 6.62 1.99 -14.01
C PHE A 269 7.79 2.91 -13.66
N ARG A 270 8.07 3.07 -12.36
CA ARG A 270 9.22 3.84 -11.89
C ARG A 270 9.99 3.05 -10.83
N LEU A 271 11.32 3.04 -10.99
CA LEU A 271 12.24 2.43 -10.03
C LEU A 271 13.24 3.47 -9.52
N VAL A 272 13.59 3.38 -8.23
CA VAL A 272 14.60 4.21 -7.57
C VAL A 272 15.61 3.27 -6.90
N ILE A 273 16.73 3.04 -7.54
CA ILE A 273 17.74 2.07 -7.14
C ILE A 273 18.92 2.82 -6.53
N SER A 274 19.43 2.41 -5.38
CA SER A 274 20.64 2.99 -4.80
C SER A 274 21.81 2.92 -5.78
N ASN A 275 22.60 4.01 -5.88
CA ASN A 275 23.74 4.08 -6.79
C ASN A 275 24.95 3.35 -6.17
N PRO A 276 25.43 2.24 -6.77
CA PRO A 276 26.52 1.46 -6.21
C PRO A 276 27.89 2.14 -6.28
N MET A 277 28.02 3.20 -7.10
CA MET A 277 29.31 3.87 -7.35
C MET A 277 29.88 4.55 -6.10
N THR A 278 29.02 4.98 -5.19
CA THR A 278 29.43 5.64 -3.93
C THR A 278 29.73 4.64 -2.82
N GLU A 279 29.10 3.48 -2.84
CA GLU A 279 29.20 2.48 -1.77
C GLU A 279 30.20 1.38 -2.06
N ILE A 280 30.40 1.03 -3.34
CA ILE A 280 31.29 -0.06 -3.73
C ILE A 280 32.65 0.46 -4.16
N LYS A 281 33.66 0.17 -3.36
CA LYS A 281 35.03 0.60 -3.62
C LYS A 281 35.55 0.06 -4.96
N ASP A 282 36.23 0.94 -5.73
CA ASP A 282 36.89 0.61 -7.00
C ASP A 282 35.93 0.17 -8.13
N LEU A 283 34.61 0.28 -7.95
CA LEU A 283 33.62 0.04 -9.00
C LEU A 283 33.76 1.11 -10.10
N LYS A 284 33.93 0.68 -11.34
CA LYS A 284 34.11 1.60 -12.50
C LYS A 284 32.89 1.67 -13.39
N SER A 285 32.17 0.58 -13.46
CA SER A 285 30.95 0.48 -14.25
C SER A 285 30.09 -0.68 -13.73
N TYR A 286 28.82 -0.57 -13.96
CA TYR A 286 27.84 -1.60 -13.59
C TYR A 286 26.79 -1.72 -14.67
N GLN A 287 25.96 -2.75 -14.58
CA GLN A 287 24.82 -2.98 -15.43
C GLN A 287 23.56 -2.91 -14.60
N VAL A 288 22.60 -2.11 -15.02
CA VAL A 288 21.23 -2.14 -14.50
C VAL A 288 20.45 -3.16 -15.33
N LYS A 289 19.75 -4.04 -14.63
CA LYS A 289 18.82 -5.01 -15.24
C LYS A 289 17.43 -4.71 -14.75
N ILE A 290 16.49 -4.63 -15.67
CA ILE A 290 15.07 -4.47 -15.42
C ILE A 290 14.41 -5.76 -15.87
N MET A 291 13.66 -6.38 -14.97
CA MET A 291 13.12 -7.72 -15.17
C MET A 291 11.61 -7.72 -14.92
N PHE A 292 10.90 -8.35 -15.81
CA PHE A 292 9.52 -8.78 -15.58
C PHE A 292 9.50 -10.30 -15.55
N ASP A 293 9.19 -10.84 -14.39
CA ASP A 293 8.95 -12.26 -14.16
C ASP A 293 7.46 -12.44 -13.84
N PRO A 294 6.68 -13.14 -14.67
CA PRO A 294 5.25 -13.35 -14.41
C PRO A 294 4.97 -14.24 -13.18
N THR A 295 6.00 -14.90 -12.64
CA THR A 295 5.88 -15.69 -11.42
C THR A 295 6.17 -14.88 -10.15
N ASP A 296 6.77 -13.69 -10.33
CA ASP A 296 7.08 -12.77 -9.24
C ASP A 296 5.87 -11.87 -8.90
N GLY A 297 5.88 -11.32 -7.72
CA GLY A 297 4.87 -10.40 -7.28
C GLY A 297 3.74 -11.04 -6.49
N ASN A 298 2.60 -10.38 -6.51
CA ASN A 298 1.42 -10.77 -5.74
C ASN A 298 0.73 -12.03 -6.26
N GLY A 299 1.30 -12.65 -7.31
CA GLY A 299 0.79 -13.89 -7.87
C GLY A 299 -0.54 -13.74 -8.60
N LEU A 300 -0.84 -12.52 -9.08
CA LEU A 300 -2.10 -12.21 -9.77
C LEU A 300 -2.40 -13.19 -10.88
N SER A 301 -3.55 -13.84 -10.83
CA SER A 301 -3.90 -14.93 -11.73
C SER A 301 -3.97 -14.48 -13.19
N TYR A 302 -4.50 -13.29 -13.47
CA TYR A 302 -4.60 -12.76 -14.82
C TYR A 302 -3.23 -12.49 -15.48
N ILE A 303 -2.19 -12.22 -14.69
CA ILE A 303 -0.81 -12.09 -15.18
C ILE A 303 -0.32 -13.46 -15.67
N LYS A 304 -0.51 -14.51 -14.86
CA LYS A 304 -0.16 -15.89 -15.21
C LYS A 304 -1.00 -16.42 -16.37
N GLU A 305 -2.30 -16.13 -16.37
CA GLU A 305 -3.19 -16.49 -17.48
C GLU A 305 -2.73 -15.88 -18.80
N THR A 306 -2.28 -14.63 -18.78
CA THR A 306 -1.82 -13.92 -19.97
C THR A 306 -0.45 -14.41 -20.42
N TYR A 307 0.52 -14.48 -19.51
CA TYR A 307 1.93 -14.69 -19.88
C TYR A 307 2.42 -16.13 -19.64
N GLY A 308 1.61 -16.99 -19.02
CA GLY A 308 1.93 -18.36 -18.66
C GLY A 308 2.43 -18.50 -17.23
N GLU A 309 2.20 -19.67 -16.62
CA GLU A 309 2.59 -20.00 -15.25
C GLU A 309 4.10 -19.84 -14.96
N LYS A 310 4.92 -19.98 -16.02
CA LYS A 310 6.37 -19.81 -16.00
C LYS A 310 6.84 -18.90 -17.13
N GLY A 311 5.99 -18.01 -17.60
CA GLY A 311 6.30 -17.13 -18.70
C GLY A 311 6.41 -17.83 -20.06
N GLU A 312 5.89 -19.04 -20.19
CA GLU A 312 6.04 -19.85 -21.42
C GLU A 312 5.35 -19.24 -22.66
N LYS A 313 4.46 -18.27 -22.45
CA LYS A 313 3.83 -17.54 -23.56
C LYS A 313 4.59 -16.27 -23.96
N LEU A 314 5.54 -15.81 -23.14
CA LEU A 314 6.34 -14.62 -23.42
C LEU A 314 7.13 -14.77 -24.72
N GLN A 315 7.19 -13.69 -25.50
CA GLN A 315 7.86 -13.63 -26.80
C GLN A 315 8.68 -12.35 -26.95
N GLY A 316 9.61 -12.36 -27.90
CA GLY A 316 10.40 -11.18 -28.26
C GLY A 316 11.87 -11.28 -27.86
N GLY A 317 12.64 -10.27 -28.25
CA GLY A 317 14.10 -10.25 -28.06
C GLY A 317 14.57 -10.04 -26.62
N LEU A 318 13.65 -9.65 -25.72
CA LEU A 318 13.94 -9.45 -24.30
C LEU A 318 13.83 -10.74 -23.48
N ILE A 319 13.29 -11.82 -24.06
CA ILE A 319 12.99 -13.03 -23.28
C ILE A 319 14.26 -13.83 -23.04
N LYS A 320 14.42 -14.23 -21.76
CA LYS A 320 15.48 -15.12 -21.28
C LYS A 320 14.86 -16.21 -20.44
N ASP A 321 15.40 -17.42 -20.57
CA ASP A 321 15.12 -18.54 -19.66
C ASP A 321 16.10 -18.47 -18.49
N GLU A 322 15.58 -18.40 -17.29
CA GLU A 322 16.36 -18.53 -16.06
C GLU A 322 15.74 -19.66 -15.21
N ASN A 323 16.43 -20.78 -15.16
CA ASN A 323 16.05 -21.98 -14.39
C ASN A 323 14.67 -22.56 -14.76
N GLY A 324 14.28 -22.47 -16.04
CA GLY A 324 13.00 -23.00 -16.55
C GLY A 324 11.83 -22.04 -16.38
N THR A 325 12.10 -20.77 -16.09
CA THR A 325 11.14 -19.68 -16.11
C THR A 325 11.56 -18.66 -17.16
N ASN A 326 10.67 -18.33 -18.08
CA ASN A 326 10.90 -17.25 -19.04
C ASN A 326 10.54 -15.92 -18.39
N MET A 327 11.44 -14.96 -18.53
CA MET A 327 11.24 -13.59 -18.08
C MET A 327 11.69 -12.60 -19.14
N ALA A 328 11.12 -11.39 -19.13
CA ALA A 328 11.62 -10.32 -19.97
C ALA A 328 12.71 -9.56 -19.22
N VAL A 329 13.88 -9.43 -19.86
CA VAL A 329 15.05 -8.76 -19.26
C VAL A 329 15.54 -7.66 -20.19
N TYR A 330 15.44 -6.44 -19.75
CA TYR A 330 16.05 -5.27 -20.36
C TYR A 330 17.27 -4.86 -19.56
N SER A 331 18.39 -4.56 -20.22
CA SER A 331 19.61 -4.19 -19.48
C SER A 331 20.42 -3.13 -20.23
N PHE A 332 21.02 -2.24 -19.45
CA PHE A 332 21.92 -1.20 -19.96
C PHE A 332 23.12 -1.03 -19.03
N LYS A 333 24.22 -0.50 -19.60
CA LYS A 333 25.46 -0.28 -18.85
C LYS A 333 25.53 1.19 -18.40
N VAL A 334 25.93 1.37 -17.14
CA VAL A 334 26.21 2.68 -16.53
C VAL A 334 27.68 2.76 -16.14
N GLY A 335 28.28 3.95 -16.23
CA GLY A 335 29.68 4.21 -15.95
C GLY A 335 30.54 4.34 -17.21
N LYS A 336 31.82 4.73 -17.01
CA LYS A 336 32.77 5.06 -18.07
C LYS A 336 33.43 3.84 -18.69
#